data_287340d62b915510d3e7fdcf4cebf4e1
#
_entry.id   287340d62b915510d3e7fdcf4cebf4e1
#
_cell.length_a   1.000
_cell.length_b   1.000
_cell.length_c   1.000
_cell.angle_alpha   90.00
_cell.angle_beta   90.00
_cell.angle_gamma   90.00
#
_symmetry.space_group_name_H-M   'P 1'
#
loop_
_entity.id
_entity.type
_entity.pdbx_description
1 polymer ?
#
loop_
_entity_poly.entity_id
_entity_poly.type
_entity_poly.pdbx_seq_one_letter_code
_entity_poly.pdbx_strand_id
1 'polypeptide(L)'
;MSDPIKHECGVAFVRLRKPIEFYKEKYGTELYGLEKLQMLMNKQLNRGLDGSGLAVIKLDPDYGSRYIARERAIGTGAVSKLFERVNKKYASLDQEKVQDTKWLKKKYPYAGEVLL
;
A
#
# COMPACT_ATOMS: atom_id res chain seq x y z
N MET A 1 -25.78 -20.23 -14.29
CA MET A 1 -25.26 -20.19 -13.82
C MET A 1 -24.80 -19.64 -13.06
N SER A 2 -24.63 -19.59 -12.66
CA SER A 2 -24.31 -19.30 -12.10
C SER A 2 -23.46 -19.05 -11.49
N ASP A 3 -23.08 -18.86 -11.11
CA ASP A 3 -22.43 -18.71 -10.62
C ASP A 3 -21.65 -18.53 -9.94
N PRO A 4 -21.69 -18.72 -9.75
CA PRO A 4 -20.90 -19.04 -8.65
C PRO A 4 -19.65 -18.33 -8.49
N ILE A 5 -19.35 -17.64 -9.26
CA ILE A 5 -18.22 -16.91 -9.26
C ILE A 5 -17.99 -16.02 -8.12
N LYS A 6 -18.66 -16.23 -7.08
CA LYS A 6 -18.57 -15.53 -5.88
C LYS A 6 -17.24 -15.60 -5.19
N HIS A 7 -16.43 -16.57 -5.60
CA HIS A 7 -15.15 -16.79 -4.94
C HIS A 7 -13.98 -16.21 -5.72
N GLU A 8 -14.28 -15.33 -6.65
CA GLU A 8 -13.19 -14.71 -7.36
C GLU A 8 -12.37 -13.82 -6.46
N CYS A 9 -11.08 -14.03 -6.50
CA CYS A 9 -10.12 -13.27 -5.73
C CYS A 9 -9.11 -12.66 -6.65
N GLY A 10 -8.66 -11.48 -6.32
CA GLY A 10 -7.57 -10.85 -7.03
C GLY A 10 -6.37 -10.67 -6.13
N VAL A 11 -5.19 -10.83 -6.69
CA VAL A 11 -3.95 -10.59 -5.98
C VAL A 11 -3.13 -9.60 -6.79
N ALA A 12 -2.65 -8.56 -6.11
CA ALA A 12 -1.74 -7.60 -6.71
C ALA A 12 -0.45 -7.63 -5.92
N PHE A 13 0.67 -7.47 -6.60
CA PHE A 13 1.98 -7.53 -5.98
C PHE A 13 2.87 -6.50 -6.64
N VAL A 14 3.53 -5.68 -5.83
CA VAL A 14 4.49 -4.71 -6.31
C VAL A 14 5.78 -4.89 -5.52
N ARG A 15 6.87 -5.09 -6.22
CA ARG A 15 8.19 -5.07 -5.60
C ARG A 15 9.00 -3.94 -6.20
N LEU A 16 9.39 -3.00 -5.35
CA LEU A 16 10.28 -1.93 -5.76
C LEU A 16 11.71 -2.45 -5.73
N ARG A 17 12.41 -2.33 -6.84
CA ARG A 17 13.76 -2.87 -6.98
C ARG A 17 14.82 -1.84 -6.61
N LYS A 18 14.41 -0.63 -6.32
CA LYS A 18 15.27 0.47 -5.92
C LYS A 18 14.75 1.06 -4.60
N PRO A 19 15.57 1.82 -3.88
CA PRO A 19 15.09 2.48 -2.66
C PRO A 19 13.98 3.48 -2.96
N ILE A 20 13.21 3.79 -1.95
CA ILE A 20 12.10 4.73 -2.08
C ILE A 20 12.55 6.09 -2.63
N GLU A 21 13.72 6.56 -2.21
CA GLU A 21 14.23 7.84 -2.67
C GLU A 21 14.48 7.88 -4.18
N PHE A 22 14.80 6.73 -4.81
CA PHE A 22 14.93 6.66 -6.26
C PHE A 22 13.62 7.02 -6.95
N TYR A 23 12.51 6.50 -6.43
CA TYR A 23 11.19 6.74 -7.03
C TYR A 23 10.71 8.15 -6.76
N LYS A 24 11.06 8.71 -5.61
CA LYS A 24 10.73 10.09 -5.31
C LYS A 24 11.43 11.03 -6.28
N GLU A 25 12.69 10.81 -6.57
CA GLU A 25 13.45 11.64 -7.50
C GLU A 25 12.95 11.48 -8.93
N LYS A 26 12.66 10.24 -9.33
CA LYS A 26 12.28 9.97 -10.71
C LYS A 26 10.83 10.31 -11.02
N TYR A 27 9.92 10.01 -10.10
CA TYR A 27 8.49 10.14 -10.33
C TYR A 27 7.82 11.19 -9.48
N GLY A 28 8.55 11.81 -8.58
CA GLY A 28 8.02 12.90 -7.75
C GLY A 28 7.18 12.44 -6.57
N THR A 29 7.15 11.14 -6.27
CA THR A 29 6.35 10.65 -5.15
C THR A 29 7.11 9.61 -4.35
N GLU A 30 7.10 9.79 -3.04
CA GLU A 30 7.70 8.84 -2.11
C GLU A 30 6.79 7.64 -1.85
N LEU A 31 5.56 7.69 -2.33
CA LEU A 31 4.59 6.59 -2.17
C LEU A 31 4.31 5.88 -3.49
N TYR A 32 5.29 5.83 -4.35
CA TYR A 32 5.14 5.24 -5.68
C TYR A 32 4.59 3.82 -5.62
N GLY A 33 5.12 2.99 -4.70
CA GLY A 33 4.66 1.61 -4.57
C GLY A 33 3.20 1.50 -4.18
N LEU A 34 2.77 2.30 -3.20
CA LEU A 34 1.38 2.32 -2.79
C LEU A 34 0.46 2.79 -3.91
N GLU A 35 0.88 3.79 -4.67
CA GLU A 35 0.08 4.30 -5.79
C GLU A 35 -0.07 3.24 -6.87
N LYS A 36 1.00 2.50 -7.16
CA LYS A 36 0.94 1.40 -8.11
C LYS A 36 0.04 0.28 -7.62
N LEU A 37 0.16 -0.07 -6.35
CA LEU A 37 -0.66 -1.11 -5.76
C LEU A 37 -2.14 -0.73 -5.84
N GLN A 38 -2.47 0.51 -5.51
CA GLN A 38 -3.84 0.99 -5.59
C GLN A 38 -4.39 0.89 -7.02
N MET A 39 -3.58 1.27 -8.00
CA MET A 39 -3.98 1.18 -9.39
C MET A 39 -4.28 -0.26 -9.79
N LEU A 40 -3.42 -1.20 -9.39
CA LEU A 40 -3.62 -2.61 -9.70
C LEU A 40 -4.86 -3.18 -9.00
N MET A 41 -5.08 -2.82 -7.75
CA MET A 41 -6.25 -3.28 -7.01
C MET A 41 -7.54 -2.72 -7.59
N ASN A 42 -7.52 -1.46 -8.03
CA ASN A 42 -8.69 -0.85 -8.66
C ASN A 42 -9.07 -1.54 -9.96
N LYS A 43 -8.10 -2.07 -10.68
CA LYS A 43 -8.38 -2.81 -11.91
C LYS A 43 -9.08 -4.14 -11.67
N GLN A 44 -9.03 -4.63 -10.45
CA GLN A 44 -9.67 -5.89 -10.08
C GLN A 44 -11.04 -5.70 -9.45
N LEU A 45 -11.55 -4.46 -9.44
CA LEU A 45 -12.81 -4.14 -8.78
C LEU A 45 -14.06 -4.54 -9.54
N ASN A 46 -13.92 -5.15 -10.70
CA ASN A 46 -15.07 -5.56 -11.47
C ASN A 46 -15.90 -6.66 -10.81
N ARG A 47 -15.41 -7.21 -9.73
CA ARG A 47 -16.09 -8.25 -9.00
C ARG A 47 -16.66 -7.68 -7.74
N GLY A 48 -17.73 -8.23 -7.25
CA GLY A 48 -18.28 -7.81 -5.99
C GLY A 48 -17.36 -8.27 -4.86
N LEU A 49 -16.47 -7.41 -4.44
CA LEU A 49 -15.51 -7.74 -3.38
C LEU A 49 -16.18 -7.63 -2.02
N ASP A 50 -16.05 -8.67 -1.22
CA ASP A 50 -16.53 -8.66 0.14
C ASP A 50 -15.51 -8.04 1.09
N GLY A 51 -14.27 -7.95 0.66
CA GLY A 51 -13.23 -7.37 1.46
C GLY A 51 -11.96 -7.14 0.67
N SER A 52 -11.05 -6.42 1.28
CA SER A 52 -9.76 -6.14 0.68
C SER A 52 -8.73 -5.98 1.79
N GLY A 53 -7.50 -6.30 1.49
CA GLY A 53 -6.41 -6.13 2.44
C GLY A 53 -5.12 -5.84 1.73
N LEU A 54 -4.20 -5.22 2.46
CA LEU A 54 -2.86 -5.02 1.95
C LEU A 54 -1.83 -5.32 3.02
N ALA A 55 -0.63 -5.63 2.56
CA ALA A 55 0.52 -5.77 3.42
C ALA A 55 1.69 -5.06 2.76
N VAL A 56 2.49 -4.40 3.56
CA VAL A 56 3.69 -3.71 3.08
C VAL A 56 4.86 -4.21 3.91
N ILE A 57 5.91 -4.63 3.23
CA ILE A 57 7.11 -5.15 3.88
C ILE A 57 8.26 -4.21 3.58
N LYS A 58 8.96 -3.80 4.63
CA LYS A 58 10.15 -2.96 4.51
C LYS A 58 11.38 -3.85 4.39
N LEU A 59 12.18 -3.57 3.39
CA LEU A 59 13.48 -4.22 3.25
C LEU A 59 14.51 -3.38 3.99
N ASP A 60 15.43 -4.05 4.68
CA ASP A 60 16.46 -3.39 5.45
C ASP A 60 15.94 -2.33 6.43
N PRO A 61 14.99 -2.70 7.31
CA PRO A 61 14.55 -1.75 8.32
C PRO A 61 15.63 -1.63 9.41
N ASP A 62 15.52 -0.59 10.23
CA ASP A 62 16.41 -0.44 11.37
C ASP A 62 16.22 -1.62 12.32
N TYR A 63 17.29 -2.00 12.99
CA TYR A 63 17.25 -3.11 13.93
C TYR A 63 16.17 -2.88 15.00
N GLY A 64 15.36 -3.90 15.22
CA GLY A 64 14.27 -3.81 16.19
C GLY A 64 13.03 -3.09 15.68
N SER A 65 13.06 -2.58 14.45
CA SER A 65 11.92 -1.89 13.88
C SER A 65 10.93 -2.88 13.29
N ARG A 66 9.67 -2.47 13.26
CA ARG A 66 8.62 -3.26 12.63
C ARG A 66 8.83 -3.25 11.12
N TYR A 67 8.85 -4.42 10.50
CA TYR A 67 9.14 -4.53 9.08
C TYR A 67 7.92 -4.86 8.23
N ILE A 68 6.79 -5.20 8.84
CA ILE A 68 5.59 -5.55 8.11
C ILE A 68 4.40 -4.79 8.69
N ALA A 69 3.56 -4.26 7.80
CA ALA A 69 2.33 -3.60 8.19
C ALA A 69 1.19 -4.16 7.37
N ARG A 70 0.01 -4.26 7.95
CA ARG A 70 -1.18 -4.80 7.30
C ARG A 70 -2.37 -3.91 7.58
N GLU A 71 -3.29 -3.88 6.62
CA GLU A 71 -4.55 -3.17 6.78
C GLU A 71 -5.64 -3.97 6.07
N ARG A 72 -6.87 -3.89 6.55
CA ARG A 72 -8.01 -4.60 5.98
C ARG A 72 -9.23 -3.71 5.97
N ALA A 73 -10.10 -3.95 4.99
CA ALA A 73 -11.42 -3.34 4.96
C ALA A 73 -12.40 -4.37 4.41
N ILE A 74 -13.65 -4.28 4.83
CA ILE A 74 -14.67 -5.21 4.37
C ILE A 74 -15.88 -4.44 3.87
N GLY A 75 -16.70 -5.12 3.09
CA GLY A 75 -17.94 -4.57 2.58
C GLY A 75 -17.76 -3.85 1.25
N THR A 76 -18.84 -3.27 0.78
CA THR A 76 -18.86 -2.53 -0.47
C THR A 76 -17.87 -1.38 -0.43
N GLY A 77 -17.09 -1.25 -1.47
CA GLY A 77 -16.07 -0.19 -1.53
C GLY A 77 -14.86 -0.48 -0.67
N ALA A 78 -14.56 -1.75 -0.40
CA ALA A 78 -13.48 -2.13 0.49
C ALA A 78 -12.13 -1.56 0.06
N VAL A 79 -11.82 -1.56 -1.23
CA VAL A 79 -10.53 -1.02 -1.70
C VAL A 79 -10.43 0.47 -1.42
N SER A 80 -11.50 1.22 -1.69
CA SER A 80 -11.51 2.66 -1.40
C SER A 80 -11.36 2.93 0.09
N LYS A 81 -12.05 2.16 0.92
CA LYS A 81 -11.95 2.30 2.36
C LYS A 81 -10.54 2.00 2.85
N LEU A 82 -9.92 0.97 2.28
CA LEU A 82 -8.59 0.55 2.63
C LEU A 82 -7.58 1.67 2.39
N PHE A 83 -7.57 2.22 1.18
CA PHE A 83 -6.62 3.28 0.84
C PHE A 83 -6.96 4.60 1.49
N GLU A 84 -8.21 4.84 1.82
CA GLU A 84 -8.59 6.00 2.62
C GLU A 84 -7.93 5.93 4.00
N ARG A 85 -7.94 4.77 4.64
CA ARG A 85 -7.28 4.58 5.93
C ARG A 85 -5.76 4.76 5.82
N VAL A 86 -5.17 4.18 4.78
CA VAL A 86 -3.74 4.27 4.55
C VAL A 86 -3.32 5.73 4.32
N ASN A 87 -4.07 6.44 3.49
CA ASN A 87 -3.78 7.84 3.20
C ASN A 87 -4.03 8.76 4.40
N LYS A 88 -5.00 8.43 5.22
CA LYS A 88 -5.27 9.19 6.43
C LYS A 88 -4.10 9.10 7.40
N LYS A 89 -3.51 7.94 7.53
CA LYS A 89 -2.32 7.78 8.37
C LYS A 89 -1.14 8.59 7.83
N TYR A 90 -0.99 8.63 6.50
CA TYR A 90 0.06 9.45 5.90
C TYR A 90 -0.18 10.93 6.18
N ALA A 91 -1.42 11.38 6.04
CA ALA A 91 -1.76 12.79 6.26
C ALA A 91 -1.56 13.23 7.71
N SER A 92 -1.57 12.27 8.64
CA SER A 92 -1.35 12.58 10.05
C SER A 92 0.11 12.77 10.42
N LEU A 93 1.04 12.47 9.50
CA LEU A 93 2.46 12.62 9.74
C LEU A 93 2.88 14.08 9.58
N ASP A 94 4.04 14.40 10.15
CA ASP A 94 4.64 15.73 9.98
C ASP A 94 5.00 15.90 8.49
N GLN A 95 4.29 16.77 7.79
CA GLN A 95 4.43 16.92 6.36
C GLN A 95 5.77 17.51 5.94
N GLU A 96 6.48 18.15 6.83
CA GLU A 96 7.84 18.62 6.55
C GLU A 96 8.82 17.44 6.59
N LYS A 97 8.64 16.56 7.57
CA LYS A 97 9.55 15.43 7.75
C LYS A 97 9.35 14.32 6.72
N VAL A 98 8.17 14.20 6.13
CA VAL A 98 7.93 13.17 5.10
C VAL A 98 8.77 13.41 3.84
N GLN A 99 9.33 14.59 3.67
CA GLN A 99 10.24 14.84 2.56
C GLN A 99 11.55 14.07 2.70
N ASP A 100 11.91 13.68 3.92
CA ASP A 100 13.05 12.81 4.15
C ASP A 100 12.58 11.36 4.02
N THR A 101 13.00 10.69 2.96
CA THR A 101 12.56 9.33 2.69
C THR A 101 13.00 8.33 3.76
N LYS A 102 14.13 8.57 4.40
CA LYS A 102 14.57 7.71 5.48
C LYS A 102 13.67 7.83 6.69
N TRP A 103 13.29 9.05 7.04
CA TRP A 103 12.36 9.29 8.13
C TRP A 103 11.00 8.68 7.81
N LEU A 104 10.53 8.88 6.57
CA LEU A 104 9.24 8.36 6.14
C LEU A 104 9.20 6.84 6.24
N LYS A 105 10.22 6.17 5.73
CA LYS A 105 10.29 4.71 5.80
C LYS A 105 10.26 4.22 7.24
N LYS A 106 10.87 4.95 8.14
CA LYS A 106 10.93 4.59 9.55
C LYS A 106 9.60 4.81 10.26
N LYS A 107 8.90 5.91 9.96
CA LYS A 107 7.72 6.33 10.70
C LYS A 107 6.40 5.90 10.07
N TYR A 108 6.33 5.79 8.75
CA TYR A 108 5.10 5.41 8.09
C TYR A 108 5.06 3.91 7.85
N PRO A 109 4.08 3.20 8.44
CA PRO A 109 4.06 1.74 8.33
C PRO A 109 3.98 1.22 6.90
N TYR A 110 3.38 2.00 6.00
CA TYR A 110 3.14 1.56 4.63
C TYR A 110 4.18 2.07 3.63
N ALA A 111 5.28 2.62 4.11
CA ALA A 111 6.41 2.97 3.25
C ALA A 111 7.37 1.79 3.21
N GLY A 112 7.29 1.02 2.16
CA GLY A 112 8.12 -0.17 2.01
C GLY A 112 8.32 -0.51 0.55
N GLU A 113 9.11 -1.55 0.31
CA GLU A 113 9.50 -1.95 -1.03
C GLU A 113 8.74 -3.15 -1.58
N VAL A 114 8.08 -3.92 -0.71
CA VAL A 114 7.29 -5.06 -1.13
C VAL A 114 5.85 -4.81 -0.69
N LEU A 115 4.94 -4.78 -1.66
CA LEU A 115 3.55 -4.45 -1.39
C LEU A 115 2.64 -5.48 -2.05
N LEU A 116 1.65 -5.92 -1.31
CA LEU A 116 0.72 -6.91 -1.84
C LEU A 116 -0.64 -6.85 -1.15
#